data_87c38f4b02eaf1ef0f764353dc99f823
#
_entry.id   87c38f4b02eaf1ef0f764353dc99f823
#
_cell.length_a   1.000
_cell.length_b   1.000
_cell.length_c   1.000
_cell.angle_alpha   90.00
_cell.angle_beta   90.00
_cell.angle_gamma   90.00
#
_symmetry.space_group_name_H-M   'P 1'
#
loop_
_entity.id
_entity.type
_entity.pdbx_description
1 polymer ?
#
loop_
_entity_poly.entity_id
_entity_poly.type
_entity_poly.pdbx_seq_one_letter_code
_entity_poly.pdbx_strand_id
1 'polypeptide(L)'
;PDGFWHASMLDPASYPSPETSATGFIVYALAYGINEGLLDKDIYLPVVEKGWKALVSAVETDGKLGYVQPIGADPKKVTRDMTEVYGVGAFLLAGNQIYKLI
;
A
#
# COMPACT_ATOMS: atom_id res chain seq x y z
N PRO A 1 6.72 -9.73 3.83
CA PRO A 1 8.12 -9.48 4.22
C PRO A 1 8.72 -8.22 3.60
N ASP A 2 8.29 -7.86 2.37
CA ASP A 2 8.76 -6.66 1.67
C ASP A 2 7.95 -5.40 1.99
N GLY A 3 6.92 -5.52 2.82
CA GLY A 3 6.05 -4.41 3.19
C GLY A 3 4.87 -4.22 2.27
N PHE A 4 4.84 -4.85 1.10
CA PHE A 4 3.70 -4.80 0.20
C PHE A 4 2.69 -5.89 0.54
N TRP A 5 1.41 -5.59 0.30
CA TRP A 5 0.40 -6.62 0.14
C TRP A 5 0.33 -7.02 -1.34
N HIS A 6 -0.13 -8.23 -1.57
CA HIS A 6 -0.26 -8.81 -2.90
C HIS A 6 -1.74 -9.03 -3.21
N ALA A 7 -2.06 -9.38 -4.46
CA ALA A 7 -3.46 -9.53 -4.87
C ALA A 7 -4.22 -10.60 -4.08
N SER A 8 -3.52 -11.57 -3.48
CA SER A 8 -4.14 -12.54 -2.58
C SER A 8 -3.39 -12.60 -1.26
N MET A 9 -4.12 -12.45 -0.15
CA MET A 9 -3.56 -12.59 1.20
C MET A 9 -3.43 -14.06 1.60
N LEU A 10 -4.26 -14.93 1.02
CA LEU A 10 -4.27 -16.36 1.33
C LEU A 10 -3.30 -17.15 0.46
N ASP A 11 -3.03 -16.67 -0.74
CA ASP A 11 -2.14 -17.33 -1.70
C ASP A 11 -1.23 -16.33 -2.40
N PRO A 12 -0.33 -15.68 -1.66
CA PRO A 12 0.56 -14.68 -2.26
C PRO A 12 1.54 -15.28 -3.26
N ALA A 13 1.85 -16.58 -3.15
CA ALA A 13 2.78 -17.23 -4.07
C ALA A 13 2.26 -17.28 -5.51
N SER A 14 0.93 -17.37 -5.70
CA SER A 14 0.31 -17.33 -7.02
C SER A 14 0.20 -15.91 -7.58
N TYR A 15 0.38 -14.89 -6.73
CA TYR A 15 0.30 -13.47 -7.10
C TYR A 15 1.50 -12.74 -6.52
N PRO A 16 2.73 -13.05 -7.03
CA PRO A 16 3.95 -12.57 -6.39
C PRO A 16 4.25 -11.08 -6.57
N SER A 17 3.62 -10.42 -7.55
CA SER A 17 3.87 -9.01 -7.80
C SER A 17 3.27 -8.14 -6.69
N PRO A 18 3.94 -7.04 -6.29
CA PRO A 18 3.35 -6.08 -5.36
C PRO A 18 2.06 -5.50 -5.91
N GLU A 19 1.12 -5.15 -5.03
CA GLU A 19 -0.09 -4.43 -5.43
C GLU A 19 -0.19 -3.13 -4.61
N THR A 20 0.10 -2.01 -5.26
CA THR A 20 0.27 -0.72 -4.61
C THR A 20 -1.04 -0.16 -4.08
N SER A 21 -2.16 -0.29 -4.82
CA SER A 21 -3.44 0.29 -4.36
C SER A 21 -3.93 -0.40 -3.09
N ALA A 22 -3.88 -1.73 -3.04
CA ALA A 22 -4.25 -2.48 -1.84
C ALA A 22 -3.34 -2.13 -0.67
N THR A 23 -2.03 -2.06 -0.91
CA THR A 23 -1.06 -1.67 0.12
C THR A 23 -1.37 -0.29 0.65
N GLY A 24 -1.67 0.67 -0.25
CA GLY A 24 -2.04 2.03 0.14
C GLY A 24 -3.28 2.09 1.01
N PHE A 25 -4.34 1.38 0.63
CA PHE A 25 -5.58 1.36 1.41
C PHE A 25 -5.39 0.69 2.77
N ILE A 26 -4.62 -0.39 2.85
CA ILE A 26 -4.36 -1.07 4.11
C ILE A 26 -3.50 -0.20 5.03
N VAL A 27 -2.45 0.43 4.52
CA VAL A 27 -1.62 1.36 5.31
C VAL A 27 -2.48 2.52 5.82
N TYR A 28 -3.33 3.08 4.96
CA TYR A 28 -4.26 4.13 5.36
C TYR A 28 -5.16 3.67 6.52
N ALA A 29 -5.79 2.50 6.38
CA ALA A 29 -6.72 2.00 7.39
C ALA A 29 -6.02 1.76 8.74
N LEU A 30 -4.84 1.15 8.72
CA LEU A 30 -4.09 0.88 9.95
C LEU A 30 -3.62 2.18 10.61
N ALA A 31 -3.07 3.11 9.83
CA ALA A 31 -2.62 4.40 10.36
C ALA A 31 -3.79 5.22 10.90
N TYR A 32 -4.92 5.24 10.20
CA TYR A 32 -6.13 5.88 10.68
C TYR A 32 -6.59 5.27 12.01
N GLY A 33 -6.60 3.93 12.11
CA GLY A 33 -6.98 3.24 13.34
C GLY A 33 -6.07 3.62 14.52
N ILE A 34 -4.76 3.74 14.29
CA ILE A 34 -3.82 4.18 15.33
C ILE A 34 -4.12 5.64 15.73
N ASN A 35 -4.29 6.53 14.76
CA ASN A 35 -4.53 7.95 15.01
C ASN A 35 -5.82 8.20 15.78
N GLU A 36 -6.86 7.38 15.55
CA GLU A 36 -8.16 7.50 16.21
C GLU A 36 -8.24 6.69 17.50
N GLY A 37 -7.16 6.03 17.91
CA GLY A 37 -7.13 5.25 19.14
C GLY A 37 -7.86 3.91 19.06
N LEU A 38 -8.17 3.44 17.85
CA LEU A 38 -8.87 2.17 17.64
C LEU A 38 -7.93 0.98 17.62
N LEU A 39 -6.66 1.19 17.27
CA LEU A 39 -5.64 0.15 17.18
C LEU A 39 -4.46 0.51 18.09
N ASP A 40 -3.84 -0.54 18.66
CA ASP A 40 -2.66 -0.39 19.51
C ASP A 40 -1.45 0.03 18.68
N LYS A 41 -0.91 1.21 18.96
CA LYS A 41 0.22 1.77 18.24
C LYS A 41 1.46 0.87 18.30
N ASP A 42 1.74 0.28 19.48
CA ASP A 42 2.94 -0.55 19.66
C ASP A 42 2.90 -1.81 18.80
N ILE A 43 1.69 -2.34 18.55
CA ILE A 43 1.52 -3.54 17.74
C ILE A 43 1.53 -3.21 16.25
N TYR A 44 0.82 -2.15 15.83
CA TYR A 44 0.55 -1.90 14.42
C TYR A 44 1.51 -0.92 13.77
N LEU A 45 2.17 -0.05 14.53
CA LEU A 45 3.08 0.94 13.94
C LEU A 45 4.21 0.32 13.12
N PRO A 46 4.87 -0.78 13.54
CA PRO A 46 5.91 -1.39 12.72
C PRO A 46 5.40 -1.88 11.36
N VAL A 47 4.17 -2.39 11.31
CA VAL A 47 3.54 -2.82 10.05
C VAL A 47 3.27 -1.62 9.15
N VAL A 48 2.73 -0.54 9.73
CA VAL A 48 2.45 0.70 9.00
C VAL A 48 3.73 1.31 8.44
N GLU A 49 4.80 1.37 9.23
CA GLU A 49 6.07 1.91 8.77
C GLU A 49 6.65 1.10 7.61
N LYS A 50 6.58 -0.22 7.70
CA LYS A 50 7.08 -1.10 6.66
C LYS A 50 6.26 -0.94 5.37
N GLY A 51 4.94 -0.87 5.50
CA GLY A 51 4.04 -0.64 4.37
C GLY A 51 4.28 0.71 3.71
N TRP A 52 4.49 1.75 4.52
CA TRP A 52 4.77 3.08 3.98
C TRP A 52 6.09 3.13 3.22
N LYS A 53 7.14 2.49 3.74
CA LYS A 53 8.42 2.40 3.02
C LYS A 53 8.26 1.67 1.70
N ALA A 54 7.45 0.62 1.66
CA ALA A 54 7.16 -0.09 0.43
C ALA A 54 6.45 0.81 -0.59
N LEU A 55 5.45 1.59 -0.15
CA LEU A 55 4.75 2.54 -1.01
C LEU A 55 5.70 3.58 -1.60
N VAL A 56 6.58 4.14 -0.77
CA VAL A 56 7.56 5.12 -1.24
C VAL A 56 8.49 4.49 -2.28
N SER A 57 8.86 3.22 -2.10
CA SER A 57 9.72 2.53 -3.05
C SER A 57 9.07 2.31 -4.42
N ALA A 58 7.73 2.35 -4.48
CA ALA A 58 6.99 2.21 -5.75
C ALA A 58 6.91 3.52 -6.55
N VAL A 59 7.35 4.64 -5.98
CA VAL A 59 7.40 5.91 -6.68
C VAL A 59 8.64 5.96 -7.56
N GLU A 60 8.44 6.21 -8.86
CA GLU A 60 9.52 6.36 -9.82
C GLU A 60 10.24 7.69 -9.64
N THR A 61 11.42 7.81 -10.27
CA THR A 61 12.20 9.06 -10.20
C THR A 61 11.47 10.27 -10.76
N ASP A 62 10.51 10.05 -11.69
CA ASP A 62 9.66 11.10 -12.25
C ASP A 62 8.39 11.35 -11.42
N GLY A 63 8.24 10.68 -10.29
CA GLY A 63 7.09 10.83 -9.39
C GLY A 63 5.92 9.88 -9.69
N LYS A 64 6.03 9.01 -10.70
CA LYS A 64 4.97 8.07 -11.05
C LYS A 64 4.90 6.93 -10.02
N LEU A 65 3.69 6.66 -9.51
CA LEU A 65 3.45 5.53 -8.61
C LEU A 65 3.24 4.25 -9.44
N GLY A 66 4.07 3.24 -9.22
CA GLY A 66 4.03 1.98 -9.96
C GLY A 66 3.34 0.84 -9.25
N TYR A 67 3.27 -0.31 -9.90
CA TYR A 67 2.66 -1.55 -9.40
C TYR A 67 1.17 -1.41 -9.04
N VAL A 68 0.44 -0.55 -9.74
CA VAL A 68 -1.00 -0.39 -9.53
C VAL A 68 -1.74 -1.29 -10.50
N GLN A 69 -2.52 -2.22 -9.97
CA GLN A 69 -3.27 -3.17 -10.80
C GLN A 69 -4.42 -2.48 -11.51
N PRO A 70 -4.58 -2.70 -12.83
CA PRO A 70 -5.75 -2.21 -13.56
C PRO A 70 -7.04 -2.85 -13.05
N ILE A 71 -8.18 -2.16 -13.23
CA ILE A 71 -9.48 -2.69 -12.89
C ILE A 71 -9.77 -3.92 -13.77
N GLY A 72 -10.22 -5.02 -13.16
CA GLY A 72 -10.54 -6.24 -13.86
C GLY A 72 -11.15 -7.29 -12.94
N ALA A 73 -11.71 -8.35 -13.54
CA ALA A 73 -12.36 -9.43 -12.79
C ALA A 73 -11.33 -10.29 -12.06
N ASP A 74 -10.19 -10.54 -12.68
CA ASP A 74 -9.13 -11.38 -12.11
C ASP A 74 -7.87 -10.58 -11.90
N PRO A 75 -7.14 -10.85 -10.80
CA PRO A 75 -5.82 -10.25 -10.60
C PRO A 75 -4.86 -10.70 -11.70
N LYS A 76 -4.06 -9.78 -12.20
CA LYS A 76 -3.06 -10.04 -13.22
C LYS A 76 -1.69 -9.68 -12.71
N LYS A 77 -0.66 -10.14 -13.41
CA LYS A 77 0.70 -9.71 -13.11
C LYS A 77 0.81 -8.20 -13.21
N VAL A 78 1.31 -7.57 -12.15
CA VAL A 78 1.46 -6.12 -12.07
C VAL A 78 2.93 -5.77 -12.26
N THR A 79 3.20 -4.80 -13.13
CA THR A 79 4.55 -4.33 -13.40
C THR A 79 4.78 -2.95 -12.79
N ARG A 80 6.05 -2.57 -12.69
CA ARG A 80 6.43 -1.27 -12.13
C ARG A 80 5.86 -0.09 -12.92
N ASP A 81 5.57 -0.28 -14.22
CA ASP A 81 5.03 0.79 -15.07
C ASP A 81 3.53 1.02 -14.93
N MET A 82 2.82 0.05 -14.35
CA MET A 82 1.36 0.15 -14.23
C MET A 82 0.97 1.15 -13.14
N THR A 83 0.14 2.12 -13.50
CA THR A 83 -0.39 3.10 -12.55
C THR A 83 -1.84 3.47 -12.91
N GLU A 84 -2.61 3.88 -11.90
CA GLU A 84 -3.99 4.33 -12.03
C GLU A 84 -4.26 5.41 -10.98
N VAL A 85 -5.26 6.27 -11.25
CA VAL A 85 -5.57 7.39 -10.35
C VAL A 85 -6.01 6.93 -8.97
N TYR A 86 -6.70 5.81 -8.85
CA TYR A 86 -7.11 5.30 -7.52
C TYR A 86 -5.91 4.82 -6.69
N GLY A 87 -4.85 4.32 -7.34
CA GLY A 87 -3.61 3.97 -6.64
C GLY A 87 -2.95 5.21 -6.06
N VAL A 88 -2.87 6.29 -6.83
CA VAL A 88 -2.35 7.58 -6.36
C VAL A 88 -3.22 8.11 -5.22
N GLY A 89 -4.55 8.01 -5.33
CA GLY A 89 -5.45 8.40 -4.26
C GLY A 89 -5.20 7.63 -2.97
N ALA A 90 -5.04 6.31 -3.05
CA ALA A 90 -4.74 5.47 -1.90
C ALA A 90 -3.41 5.88 -1.25
N PHE A 91 -2.38 6.15 -2.06
CA PHE A 91 -1.08 6.61 -1.59
C PHE A 91 -1.20 7.94 -0.82
N LEU A 92 -1.94 8.89 -1.36
CA LEU A 92 -2.12 10.20 -0.72
C LEU A 92 -2.91 10.10 0.59
N LEU A 93 -3.94 9.25 0.63
CA LEU A 93 -4.69 9.00 1.86
C LEU A 93 -3.78 8.39 2.94
N ALA A 94 -2.96 7.41 2.57
CA ALA A 94 -2.00 6.79 3.48
C ALA A 94 -1.00 7.84 3.99
N GLY A 95 -0.43 8.65 3.08
CA GLY A 95 0.54 9.68 3.43
C GLY A 95 -0.02 10.71 4.41
N ASN A 96 -1.28 11.09 4.23
CA ASN A 96 -1.94 12.04 5.15
C ASN A 96 -2.01 11.47 6.57
N GLN A 97 -2.35 10.19 6.74
CA GLN A 97 -2.41 9.56 8.06
C GLN A 97 -1.01 9.34 8.65
N ILE A 98 -0.03 9.01 7.82
CA ILE A 98 1.37 8.89 8.25
C ILE A 98 1.87 10.24 8.78
N TYR A 99 1.56 11.33 8.09
CA TYR A 99 1.94 12.67 8.53
C TYR A 99 1.43 12.97 9.94
N LYS A 100 0.21 12.54 10.25
CA LYS A 100 -0.38 12.73 11.59
C LYS A 100 0.28 11.87 12.67
N LEU A 101 0.94 10.76 12.29
CA LEU A 101 1.60 9.88 13.24
C LEU A 101 2.96 10.37 13.71
N ILE A 102 3.62 11.23 12.93
CA ILE A 102 4.97 11.71 13.27
C ILE A 102 4.99 13.06 13.98
#